data_fe8f641ecd03d92e11f8e2692c847e04
#
_entry.id   fe8f641ecd03d92e11f8e2692c847e04
#
_cell.length_a   1.000
_cell.length_b   1.000
_cell.length_c   1.000
_cell.angle_alpha   90.00
_cell.angle_beta   90.00
_cell.angle_gamma   90.00
#
_symmetry.space_group_name_H-M   'P 1'
#
loop_
_entity.id
_entity.type
_entity.pdbx_description
1 polymer ?
#
loop_
_entity_poly.entity_id
_entity_poly.type
_entity_poly.pdbx_seq_one_letter_code
_entity_poly.pdbx_strand_id
1 'polypeptide(L)'
;NLVENPIIEDIQFTGIKNKTFLEEISNLMVLKNRMSFTEDQLKSDVNLIKNVLKSNGFYFAKVNTSINNNEKLNSVQLKIDIDRGKKARIKEIQFLGDKKIKDKKLLEVIASEEHKFWKFISKKVFLNQSLISLDKRLLENYYRNQGYYQVKILNSFAELDNEDSFRLVFNVDAGERFTFNNFSLSLPDDYKKEDFTKVNKIFKKLKNKIYSLESI
;
A
#
# COMPACT_ATOMS: atom_id res chain seq x y z
N ASN A 1 19.55 -10.62 42.91
CA ASN A 1 20.62 -10.70 41.92
C ASN A 1 20.13 -10.02 40.65
N LEU A 2 20.75 -8.89 40.33
CA LEU A 2 20.59 -8.27 39.01
C LEU A 2 21.44 -9.08 38.03
N VAL A 3 20.81 -9.67 37.03
CA VAL A 3 21.50 -10.33 35.92
C VAL A 3 21.56 -9.31 34.79
N GLU A 4 22.76 -8.89 34.42
CA GLU A 4 22.97 -8.00 33.31
C GLU A 4 22.71 -8.72 31.97
N ASN A 5 21.97 -8.09 31.07
CA ASN A 5 21.77 -8.61 29.73
C ASN A 5 23.10 -8.63 28.96
N PRO A 6 23.38 -9.68 28.18
CA PRO A 6 24.60 -9.77 27.39
C PRO A 6 24.68 -8.65 26.33
N ILE A 7 25.89 -8.27 25.97
CA ILE A 7 26.16 -7.23 24.94
C ILE A 7 26.27 -7.88 23.55
N ILE A 8 25.69 -7.28 22.56
CA ILE A 8 25.78 -7.73 21.17
C ILE A 8 27.17 -7.39 20.62
N GLU A 9 27.97 -8.41 20.32
CA GLU A 9 29.28 -8.24 19.66
C GLU A 9 29.13 -7.93 18.19
N ASP A 10 28.30 -8.71 17.49
CA ASP A 10 28.11 -8.60 16.05
C ASP A 10 26.72 -9.07 15.62
N ILE A 11 26.19 -8.48 14.54
CA ILE A 11 24.95 -8.89 13.88
C ILE A 11 25.27 -9.22 12.43
N GLN A 12 25.21 -10.51 12.08
CA GLN A 12 25.47 -11.01 10.75
C GLN A 12 24.17 -11.27 9.98
N PHE A 13 24.10 -10.74 8.76
CA PHE A 13 22.98 -11.01 7.84
C PHE A 13 23.43 -11.97 6.74
N THR A 14 22.58 -12.95 6.45
CA THR A 14 22.76 -13.89 5.33
C THR A 14 21.50 -13.94 4.46
N GLY A 15 21.63 -14.43 3.22
CA GLY A 15 20.50 -14.62 2.30
C GLY A 15 20.13 -13.41 1.43
N ILE A 16 20.56 -12.19 1.75
CA ILE A 16 20.36 -10.99 0.95
C ILE A 16 21.69 -10.48 0.40
N LYS A 17 21.79 -10.36 -0.94
CA LYS A 17 23.02 -9.86 -1.62
C LYS A 17 23.04 -8.34 -1.79
N ASN A 18 21.87 -7.68 -1.76
CA ASN A 18 21.79 -6.23 -1.95
C ASN A 18 22.17 -5.49 -0.66
N LYS A 19 23.35 -4.86 -0.67
CA LYS A 19 23.90 -4.15 0.49
C LYS A 19 23.03 -2.97 0.92
N THR A 20 22.57 -2.15 -0.02
CA THR A 20 21.70 -0.99 0.29
C THR A 20 20.43 -1.42 1.01
N PHE A 21 19.81 -2.51 0.56
CA PHE A 21 18.60 -3.04 1.21
C PHE A 21 18.89 -3.62 2.61
N LEU A 22 20.07 -4.22 2.81
CA LEU A 22 20.50 -4.65 4.15
C LEU A 22 20.77 -3.47 5.07
N GLU A 23 21.38 -2.41 4.57
CA GLU A 23 21.60 -1.17 5.33
C GLU A 23 20.28 -0.52 5.74
N GLU A 24 19.28 -0.46 4.85
CA GLU A 24 17.93 0.01 5.17
C GLU A 24 17.30 -0.81 6.30
N ILE A 25 17.34 -2.14 6.22
CA ILE A 25 16.83 -3.04 7.26
C ILE A 25 17.59 -2.80 8.57
N SER A 26 18.92 -2.82 8.52
CA SER A 26 19.76 -2.63 9.68
C SER A 26 19.51 -1.29 10.37
N ASN A 27 19.30 -0.22 9.61
CA ASN A 27 19.01 1.12 10.16
C ASN A 27 17.67 1.16 10.91
N LEU A 28 16.68 0.42 10.44
CA LEU A 28 15.35 0.37 11.06
C LEU A 28 15.29 -0.51 12.33
N MET A 29 16.17 -1.47 12.48
CA MET A 29 16.22 -2.36 13.66
C MET A 29 16.56 -1.57 14.93
N VAL A 30 16.07 -2.06 16.07
CA VAL A 30 16.40 -1.55 17.40
C VAL A 30 17.77 -2.07 17.84
N LEU A 31 18.00 -3.38 17.67
CA LEU A 31 19.25 -4.01 18.06
C LEU A 31 20.41 -3.55 17.18
N LYS A 32 21.51 -3.15 17.81
CA LYS A 32 22.76 -2.74 17.15
C LYS A 32 23.95 -3.36 17.88
N ASN A 33 25.09 -3.41 17.20
CA ASN A 33 26.33 -3.82 17.84
C ASN A 33 26.62 -2.94 19.07
N ARG A 34 27.14 -3.53 20.11
CA ARG A 34 27.47 -2.94 21.42
C ARG A 34 26.25 -2.50 22.27
N MET A 35 25.03 -2.89 21.89
CA MET A 35 23.84 -2.71 22.73
C MET A 35 23.55 -3.94 23.56
N SER A 36 22.82 -3.76 24.65
CA SER A 36 22.26 -4.88 25.44
C SER A 36 21.28 -5.69 24.60
N PHE A 37 21.42 -7.01 24.66
CA PHE A 37 20.53 -7.93 23.97
C PHE A 37 19.32 -8.28 24.85
N THR A 38 18.14 -8.31 24.25
CA THR A 38 16.95 -8.95 24.80
C THR A 38 16.22 -9.74 23.72
N GLU A 39 15.63 -10.87 24.10
CA GLU A 39 14.84 -11.68 23.15
C GLU A 39 13.62 -10.94 22.60
N ASP A 40 13.00 -10.06 23.40
CA ASP A 40 11.81 -9.32 22.97
C ASP A 40 12.14 -8.27 21.89
N GLN A 41 13.30 -7.62 22.02
CA GLN A 41 13.80 -6.73 20.97
C GLN A 41 14.13 -7.52 19.70
N LEU A 42 14.75 -8.72 19.83
CA LEU A 42 15.00 -9.56 18.65
C LEU A 42 13.70 -9.99 17.96
N LYS A 43 12.67 -10.40 18.70
CA LYS A 43 11.35 -10.72 18.14
C LYS A 43 10.72 -9.51 17.41
N SER A 44 10.85 -8.32 18.01
CA SER A 44 10.38 -7.07 17.41
C SER A 44 11.11 -6.78 16.10
N ASP A 45 12.43 -6.89 16.09
CA ASP A 45 13.24 -6.67 14.89
C ASP A 45 12.96 -7.70 13.78
N VAL A 46 12.77 -8.98 14.14
CA VAL A 46 12.35 -10.01 13.19
C VAL A 46 11.00 -9.67 12.54
N ASN A 47 10.03 -9.19 13.32
CA ASN A 47 8.74 -8.76 12.79
C ASN A 47 8.87 -7.52 11.89
N LEU A 48 9.72 -6.58 12.26
CA LEU A 48 10.06 -5.41 11.43
C LEU A 48 10.64 -5.86 10.09
N ILE A 49 11.65 -6.75 10.10
CA ILE A 49 12.26 -7.30 8.88
C ILE A 49 11.21 -7.96 7.99
N LYS A 50 10.33 -8.80 8.56
CA LYS A 50 9.24 -9.44 7.82
C LYS A 50 8.29 -8.41 7.20
N ASN A 51 7.97 -7.32 7.90
CA ASN A 51 7.11 -6.25 7.38
C ASN A 51 7.78 -5.48 6.25
N VAL A 52 9.08 -5.18 6.36
CA VAL A 52 9.86 -4.55 5.28
C VAL A 52 9.90 -5.45 4.05
N LEU A 53 10.11 -6.75 4.22
CA LEU A 53 10.08 -7.72 3.12
C LEU A 53 8.72 -7.78 2.44
N LYS A 54 7.61 -7.84 3.22
CA LYS A 54 6.23 -7.78 2.70
C LYS A 54 5.97 -6.51 1.90
N SER A 55 6.36 -5.34 2.42
CA SER A 55 6.19 -4.06 1.72
C SER A 55 6.91 -4.04 0.37
N ASN A 56 7.99 -4.82 0.25
CA ASN A 56 8.74 -5.01 -0.99
C ASN A 56 8.23 -6.17 -1.87
N GLY A 57 7.08 -6.80 -1.50
CA GLY A 57 6.42 -7.87 -2.25
C GLY A 57 6.88 -9.28 -1.90
N PHE A 58 7.75 -9.47 -0.90
CA PHE A 58 8.22 -10.79 -0.45
C PHE A 58 7.34 -11.32 0.69
N TYR A 59 6.11 -11.70 0.38
CA TYR A 59 5.10 -12.09 1.38
C TYR A 59 5.41 -13.41 2.08
N PHE A 60 6.20 -14.28 1.44
CA PHE A 60 6.55 -15.62 1.93
C PHE A 60 7.97 -15.70 2.47
N ALA A 61 8.60 -14.54 2.70
CA ALA A 61 9.96 -14.50 3.24
C ALA A 61 10.04 -15.19 4.62
N LYS A 62 11.07 -15.97 4.81
CA LYS A 62 11.42 -16.59 6.07
C LYS A 62 12.60 -15.84 6.69
N VAL A 63 12.49 -15.55 7.97
CA VAL A 63 13.56 -14.92 8.76
C VAL A 63 13.85 -15.82 9.94
N ASN A 64 15.03 -16.44 9.92
CA ASN A 64 15.52 -17.31 10.95
C ASN A 64 16.64 -16.60 11.73
N THR A 65 16.69 -16.80 13.02
CA THR A 65 17.71 -16.21 13.87
C THR A 65 18.44 -17.29 14.64
N SER A 66 19.74 -17.12 14.81
CA SER A 66 20.53 -17.93 15.74
C SER A 66 21.38 -17.02 16.60
N ILE A 67 21.51 -17.39 17.86
CA ILE A 67 22.21 -16.68 18.91
C ILE A 67 23.37 -17.56 19.38
N ASN A 68 24.58 -17.03 19.28
CA ASN A 68 25.77 -17.69 19.85
C ASN A 68 26.20 -16.92 21.09
N ASN A 69 26.06 -17.55 22.24
CA ASN A 69 26.38 -16.97 23.55
C ASN A 69 27.83 -17.18 23.91
N ASN A 70 28.49 -16.13 24.38
CA ASN A 70 29.80 -16.18 25.00
C ASN A 70 29.67 -15.84 26.50
N GLU A 71 29.53 -16.87 27.32
CA GLU A 71 29.33 -16.72 28.77
C GLU A 71 30.51 -16.01 29.47
N LYS A 72 31.75 -16.21 28.98
CA LYS A 72 32.94 -15.59 29.57
C LYS A 72 33.00 -14.09 29.43
N LEU A 73 32.43 -13.55 28.32
CA LEU A 73 32.41 -12.13 28.00
C LEU A 73 31.05 -11.50 28.26
N ASN A 74 30.06 -12.28 28.73
CA ASN A 74 28.66 -11.88 28.82
C ASN A 74 28.20 -11.19 27.53
N SER A 75 28.41 -11.86 26.39
CA SER A 75 28.13 -11.31 25.08
C SER A 75 27.44 -12.31 24.16
N VAL A 76 26.82 -11.79 23.08
CA VAL A 76 26.12 -12.58 22.06
C VAL A 76 26.49 -12.14 20.65
N GLN A 77 26.59 -13.11 19.75
CA GLN A 77 26.66 -12.91 18.33
C GLN A 77 25.31 -13.32 17.71
N LEU A 78 24.68 -12.41 16.97
CA LEU A 78 23.40 -12.67 16.31
C LEU A 78 23.64 -12.98 14.84
N LYS A 79 23.02 -14.06 14.36
CA LYS A 79 22.92 -14.32 12.92
C LYS A 79 21.46 -14.28 12.49
N ILE A 80 21.17 -13.46 11.48
CA ILE A 80 19.84 -13.28 10.90
C ILE A 80 19.91 -13.80 9.47
N ASP A 81 19.29 -14.95 9.23
CA ASP A 81 19.22 -15.57 7.91
C ASP A 81 17.88 -15.28 7.25
N ILE A 82 17.90 -14.65 6.06
CA ILE A 82 16.73 -14.17 5.39
C ILE A 82 16.57 -14.88 4.03
N ASP A 83 15.64 -15.82 3.97
CA ASP A 83 15.16 -16.36 2.72
C ASP A 83 13.98 -15.52 2.21
N ARG A 84 14.21 -14.70 1.19
CA ARG A 84 13.18 -13.83 0.62
C ARG A 84 12.10 -14.59 -0.13
N GLY A 85 12.42 -15.76 -0.66
CA GLY A 85 11.57 -16.46 -1.61
C GLY A 85 11.32 -15.65 -2.88
N LYS A 86 10.21 -15.95 -3.56
CA LYS A 86 9.73 -15.23 -4.74
C LYS A 86 8.86 -14.04 -4.35
N LYS A 87 8.79 -13.02 -5.20
CA LYS A 87 7.80 -11.95 -5.06
C LYS A 87 6.40 -12.47 -5.36
N ALA A 88 5.44 -12.07 -4.53
CA ALA A 88 4.03 -12.39 -4.73
C ALA A 88 3.48 -11.69 -5.97
N ARG A 89 2.85 -12.44 -6.88
CA ARG A 89 2.29 -11.95 -8.14
C ARG A 89 0.78 -11.77 -8.02
N ILE A 90 0.24 -10.78 -8.72
CA ILE A 90 -1.21 -10.62 -8.88
C ILE A 90 -1.62 -11.46 -10.09
N LYS A 91 -2.31 -12.58 -9.86
CA LYS A 91 -2.83 -13.44 -10.92
C LYS A 91 -4.09 -12.87 -11.56
N GLU A 92 -4.98 -12.34 -10.73
CA GLU A 92 -6.29 -11.83 -11.10
C GLU A 92 -6.67 -10.63 -10.25
N ILE A 93 -7.41 -9.68 -10.83
CA ILE A 93 -7.99 -8.54 -10.11
C ILE A 93 -9.51 -8.59 -10.28
N GLN A 94 -10.23 -8.62 -9.17
CA GLN A 94 -11.68 -8.68 -9.12
C GLN A 94 -12.30 -7.47 -8.46
N PHE A 95 -13.46 -7.06 -8.96
CA PHE A 95 -14.28 -6.01 -8.37
C PHE A 95 -15.63 -6.60 -7.96
N LEU A 96 -15.95 -6.53 -6.67
CA LEU A 96 -17.17 -7.05 -6.08
C LEU A 96 -18.07 -5.91 -5.58
N GLY A 97 -19.31 -6.25 -5.19
CA GLY A 97 -20.27 -5.32 -4.63
C GLY A 97 -21.07 -4.54 -5.67
N ASP A 98 -21.65 -3.39 -5.26
CA ASP A 98 -22.48 -2.53 -6.13
C ASP A 98 -21.58 -1.61 -6.97
N LYS A 99 -20.93 -2.17 -7.98
CA LYS A 99 -19.89 -1.49 -8.75
C LYS A 99 -20.37 -0.62 -9.91
N LYS A 100 -21.62 -0.75 -10.39
CA LYS A 100 -22.25 0.03 -11.48
C LYS A 100 -21.43 0.19 -12.77
N ILE A 101 -20.10 0.03 -12.73
CA ILE A 101 -19.16 0.18 -13.84
C ILE A 101 -18.56 -1.19 -14.19
N LYS A 102 -18.36 -1.45 -15.48
CA LYS A 102 -17.80 -2.72 -15.96
C LYS A 102 -16.34 -2.89 -15.54
N ASP A 103 -15.97 -4.10 -15.14
CA ASP A 103 -14.62 -4.47 -14.67
C ASP A 103 -13.52 -4.05 -15.64
N LYS A 104 -13.74 -4.25 -16.93
CA LYS A 104 -12.78 -3.81 -17.97
C LYS A 104 -12.40 -2.34 -17.84
N LYS A 105 -13.37 -1.46 -17.51
CA LYS A 105 -13.09 -0.04 -17.31
C LYS A 105 -12.37 0.23 -16.01
N LEU A 106 -12.69 -0.50 -14.95
CA LEU A 106 -12.02 -0.37 -13.66
C LEU A 106 -10.57 -0.86 -13.73
N LEU A 107 -10.29 -1.91 -14.51
CA LEU A 107 -8.93 -2.39 -14.77
C LEU A 107 -8.08 -1.37 -15.56
N GLU A 108 -8.69 -0.54 -16.41
CA GLU A 108 -8.00 0.53 -17.13
C GLU A 108 -7.64 1.73 -16.20
N VAL A 109 -8.32 1.87 -15.07
CA VAL A 109 -8.17 2.99 -14.12
C VAL A 109 -7.06 2.74 -13.10
N ILE A 110 -6.93 1.52 -12.61
CA ILE A 110 -5.98 1.15 -11.57
C ILE A 110 -4.55 1.05 -12.09
N ALA A 111 -3.60 1.21 -11.18
CA ALA A 111 -2.18 1.08 -11.49
C ALA A 111 -1.67 -0.37 -11.37
N SER A 112 -2.28 -1.21 -10.51
CA SER A 112 -1.98 -2.63 -10.42
C SER A 112 -2.35 -3.36 -11.69
N GLU A 113 -1.55 -4.35 -12.06
CA GLU A 113 -1.75 -5.15 -13.27
C GLU A 113 -1.73 -6.64 -12.96
N GLU A 114 -2.56 -7.40 -13.69
CA GLU A 114 -2.48 -8.86 -13.67
C GLU A 114 -1.18 -9.35 -14.32
N HIS A 115 -0.56 -10.34 -13.68
CA HIS A 115 0.62 -11.00 -14.24
C HIS A 115 0.20 -11.84 -15.45
N LYS A 116 0.79 -11.51 -16.63
CA LYS A 116 0.65 -12.28 -17.87
C LYS A 116 2.05 -12.66 -18.34
N PHE A 117 2.20 -13.81 -19.03
CA PHE A 117 3.51 -14.33 -19.44
C PHE A 117 4.33 -13.36 -20.31
N TRP A 118 3.67 -12.42 -21.01
CA TRP A 118 4.32 -11.36 -21.80
C TRP A 118 4.62 -10.07 -21.02
N LYS A 119 4.16 -9.94 -19.76
CA LYS A 119 4.39 -8.77 -18.89
C LYS A 119 5.53 -8.97 -17.88
N PHE A 120 6.60 -9.63 -18.30
CA PHE A 120 7.71 -9.98 -17.41
C PHE A 120 8.56 -8.78 -16.92
N ILE A 121 8.43 -7.61 -17.55
CA ILE A 121 9.18 -6.39 -17.17
C ILE A 121 8.40 -5.51 -16.19
N SER A 122 7.06 -5.60 -16.16
CA SER A 122 6.24 -4.74 -15.30
C SER A 122 6.41 -5.08 -13.82
N LYS A 123 6.76 -4.06 -13.02
CA LYS A 123 6.78 -4.17 -11.55
C LYS A 123 5.37 -4.09 -10.93
N LYS A 124 4.37 -3.64 -11.68
CA LYS A 124 2.97 -3.45 -11.26
C LYS A 124 2.19 -4.75 -11.12
N VAL A 125 2.78 -5.86 -11.59
CA VAL A 125 2.23 -7.23 -11.47
C VAL A 125 2.54 -7.88 -10.12
N PHE A 126 3.32 -7.22 -9.26
CA PHE A 126 3.62 -7.72 -7.92
C PHE A 126 2.72 -7.07 -6.88
N LEU A 127 2.25 -7.88 -5.93
CA LEU A 127 1.45 -7.39 -4.82
C LEU A 127 2.25 -6.38 -4.00
N ASN A 128 1.73 -5.17 -3.88
CA ASN A 128 2.36 -4.05 -3.16
C ASN A 128 1.30 -3.20 -2.47
N GLN A 129 1.41 -3.02 -1.17
CA GLN A 129 0.42 -2.29 -0.36
C GLN A 129 0.27 -0.82 -0.77
N SER A 130 1.37 -0.15 -1.10
CA SER A 130 1.32 1.25 -1.55
C SER A 130 0.60 1.39 -2.90
N LEU A 131 0.79 0.41 -3.80
CA LEU A 131 0.12 0.38 -5.09
C LEU A 131 -1.38 0.12 -4.92
N ILE A 132 -1.78 -0.81 -4.03
CA ILE A 132 -3.19 -1.06 -3.69
C ILE A 132 -3.85 0.21 -3.12
N SER A 133 -3.14 0.95 -2.26
CA SER A 133 -3.64 2.22 -1.71
C SER A 133 -3.80 3.29 -2.79
N LEU A 134 -2.93 3.33 -3.78
CA LEU A 134 -3.07 4.18 -4.96
C LEU A 134 -4.29 3.78 -5.79
N ASP A 135 -4.47 2.49 -6.05
CA ASP A 135 -5.59 1.96 -6.83
C ASP A 135 -6.94 2.34 -6.22
N LYS A 136 -7.07 2.26 -4.89
CA LYS A 136 -8.28 2.72 -4.19
C LYS A 136 -8.59 4.18 -4.49
N ARG A 137 -7.60 5.06 -4.41
CA ARG A 137 -7.77 6.49 -4.71
C ARG A 137 -8.12 6.73 -6.17
N LEU A 138 -7.49 6.00 -7.09
CA LEU A 138 -7.77 6.10 -8.53
C LEU A 138 -9.21 5.67 -8.83
N LEU A 139 -9.66 4.56 -8.24
CA LEU A 139 -11.05 4.09 -8.36
C LEU A 139 -12.03 5.12 -7.80
N GLU A 140 -11.83 5.62 -6.59
CA GLU A 140 -12.71 6.62 -5.98
C GLU A 140 -12.82 7.89 -6.84
N ASN A 141 -11.69 8.42 -7.32
CA ASN A 141 -11.67 9.59 -8.18
C ASN A 141 -12.40 9.33 -9.51
N TYR A 142 -12.17 8.17 -10.12
CA TYR A 142 -12.84 7.80 -11.35
C TYR A 142 -14.35 7.69 -11.16
N TYR A 143 -14.82 7.03 -10.10
CA TYR A 143 -16.25 6.94 -9.79
C TYR A 143 -16.87 8.32 -9.56
N ARG A 144 -16.20 9.20 -8.80
CA ARG A 144 -16.68 10.59 -8.59
C ARG A 144 -16.80 11.35 -9.90
N ASN A 145 -15.87 11.16 -10.84
CA ASN A 145 -15.93 11.77 -12.17
C ASN A 145 -17.02 11.17 -13.06
N GLN A 146 -17.55 9.98 -12.71
CA GLN A 146 -18.70 9.36 -13.37
C GLN A 146 -20.04 9.67 -12.69
N GLY A 147 -20.04 10.54 -11.69
CA GLY A 147 -21.24 10.98 -10.97
C GLY A 147 -21.50 10.25 -9.65
N TYR A 148 -20.72 9.27 -9.28
CA TYR A 148 -20.90 8.51 -8.05
C TYR A 148 -20.16 9.19 -6.90
N TYR A 149 -20.67 10.35 -6.45
CA TYR A 149 -20.01 11.18 -5.44
C TYR A 149 -19.77 10.46 -4.12
N GLN A 150 -20.71 9.62 -3.69
CA GLN A 150 -20.67 8.91 -2.41
C GLN A 150 -19.98 7.54 -2.48
N VAL A 151 -19.28 7.23 -3.58
CA VAL A 151 -18.57 5.97 -3.74
C VAL A 151 -17.66 5.67 -2.55
N LYS A 152 -17.65 4.40 -2.14
CA LYS A 152 -16.75 3.86 -1.11
C LYS A 152 -16.07 2.60 -1.63
N ILE A 153 -14.76 2.52 -1.48
CA ILE A 153 -14.06 1.24 -1.57
C ILE A 153 -14.04 0.66 -0.16
N LEU A 154 -15.03 -0.20 0.13
CA LEU A 154 -15.31 -0.73 1.47
C LEU A 154 -14.08 -1.45 2.04
N ASN A 155 -13.47 -2.29 1.22
CA ASN A 155 -12.21 -2.95 1.54
C ASN A 155 -11.46 -3.34 0.26
N SER A 156 -10.19 -3.66 0.42
CA SER A 156 -9.37 -4.32 -0.57
C SER A 156 -8.51 -5.35 0.13
N PHE A 157 -8.49 -6.56 -0.39
CA PHE A 157 -7.71 -7.65 0.18
C PHE A 157 -7.12 -8.52 -0.92
N ALA A 158 -6.06 -9.24 -0.55
CA ALA A 158 -5.41 -10.18 -1.43
C ALA A 158 -5.63 -11.60 -0.88
N GLU A 159 -6.29 -12.42 -1.66
CA GLU A 159 -6.47 -13.85 -1.38
C GLU A 159 -5.33 -14.64 -2.00
N LEU A 160 -4.72 -15.53 -1.22
CA LEU A 160 -3.72 -16.45 -1.73
C LEU A 160 -4.39 -17.43 -2.70
N ASP A 161 -3.90 -17.47 -3.95
CA ASP A 161 -4.40 -18.39 -4.97
C ASP A 161 -3.50 -19.63 -5.06
N ASN A 162 -2.18 -19.43 -5.11
CA ASN A 162 -1.15 -20.47 -5.11
C ASN A 162 0.06 -20.01 -4.27
N GLU A 163 1.12 -20.84 -4.19
CA GLU A 163 2.30 -20.56 -3.36
C GLU A 163 2.98 -19.20 -3.60
N ASP A 164 2.83 -18.61 -4.79
CA ASP A 164 3.47 -17.32 -5.16
C ASP A 164 2.53 -16.32 -5.84
N SER A 165 1.21 -16.57 -5.84
CA SER A 165 0.23 -15.73 -6.53
C SER A 165 -0.99 -15.39 -5.69
N PHE A 166 -1.53 -14.20 -5.95
CA PHE A 166 -2.69 -13.66 -5.26
C PHE A 166 -3.77 -13.23 -6.24
N ARG A 167 -5.01 -13.36 -5.81
CA ARG A 167 -6.15 -12.64 -6.35
C ARG A 167 -6.34 -11.36 -5.54
N LEU A 168 -6.29 -10.20 -6.19
CA LEU A 168 -6.55 -8.90 -5.57
C LEU A 168 -8.02 -8.55 -5.74
N VAL A 169 -8.71 -8.27 -4.65
CA VAL A 169 -10.16 -7.99 -4.65
C VAL A 169 -10.41 -6.59 -4.13
N PHE A 170 -11.22 -5.81 -4.85
CA PHE A 170 -11.76 -4.53 -4.42
C PHE A 170 -13.27 -4.65 -4.25
N ASN A 171 -13.77 -4.38 -3.05
CA ASN A 171 -15.20 -4.36 -2.77
C ASN A 171 -15.70 -2.93 -2.86
N VAL A 172 -16.56 -2.65 -3.85
CA VAL A 172 -17.03 -1.32 -4.22
C VAL A 172 -18.49 -1.15 -3.84
N ASP A 173 -18.80 -0.03 -3.21
CA ASP A 173 -20.15 0.51 -3.07
C ASP A 173 -20.20 1.84 -3.82
N ALA A 174 -20.74 1.83 -5.03
CA ALA A 174 -20.81 3.01 -5.87
C ALA A 174 -21.84 4.03 -5.38
N GLY A 175 -22.89 3.56 -4.73
CA GLY A 175 -24.03 4.39 -4.31
C GLY A 175 -24.81 4.94 -5.50
N GLU A 176 -25.51 6.07 -5.28
CA GLU A 176 -26.35 6.73 -6.29
C GLU A 176 -25.53 7.62 -7.22
N ARG A 177 -26.04 7.81 -8.44
CA ARG A 177 -25.43 8.69 -9.42
C ARG A 177 -26.03 10.09 -9.33
N PHE A 178 -25.19 11.08 -9.13
CA PHE A 178 -25.58 12.48 -8.97
C PHE A 178 -25.44 13.30 -10.25
N THR A 179 -26.27 14.32 -10.37
CA THR A 179 -26.18 15.35 -11.39
C THR A 179 -26.18 16.72 -10.74
N PHE A 180 -25.58 17.70 -11.38
CA PHE A 180 -25.69 19.09 -10.95
C PHE A 180 -27.12 19.59 -11.15
N ASN A 181 -27.75 20.05 -10.09
CA ASN A 181 -29.11 20.58 -10.16
C ASN A 181 -29.13 22.13 -10.14
N ASN A 182 -28.88 22.71 -8.96
CA ASN A 182 -28.90 24.14 -8.75
C ASN A 182 -27.55 24.66 -8.30
N PHE A 183 -27.19 25.82 -8.83
CA PHE A 183 -26.01 26.56 -8.39
C PHE A 183 -26.44 27.88 -7.78
N SER A 184 -25.86 28.29 -6.67
CA SER A 184 -26.01 29.58 -6.07
C SER A 184 -24.65 30.24 -5.87
N LEU A 185 -24.57 31.54 -6.17
CA LEU A 185 -23.41 32.35 -5.89
C LEU A 185 -23.71 33.26 -4.70
N SER A 186 -23.08 33.03 -3.58
CA SER A 186 -23.12 33.89 -2.42
C SER A 186 -21.88 34.77 -2.42
N LEU A 187 -22.06 36.07 -2.34
CA LEU A 187 -20.99 37.06 -2.37
C LEU A 187 -21.14 37.97 -1.15
N PRO A 188 -20.03 38.45 -0.57
CA PRO A 188 -20.03 39.57 0.38
C PRO A 188 -20.66 40.83 -0.25
N ASP A 189 -21.13 41.76 0.60
CA ASP A 189 -21.90 42.94 0.16
C ASP A 189 -21.12 43.93 -0.73
N ASP A 190 -19.80 43.89 -0.68
CA ASP A 190 -18.87 44.71 -1.45
C ASP A 190 -18.65 44.20 -2.89
N TYR A 191 -19.20 43.02 -3.27
CA TYR A 191 -19.07 42.45 -4.60
C TYR A 191 -20.40 42.54 -5.40
N LYS A 192 -20.29 42.91 -6.66
CA LYS A 192 -21.47 42.96 -7.56
C LYS A 192 -21.60 41.65 -8.35
N LYS A 193 -22.81 41.08 -8.40
CA LYS A 193 -23.09 39.83 -9.13
C LYS A 193 -22.77 39.93 -10.64
N GLU A 194 -22.83 41.13 -11.21
CA GLU A 194 -22.52 41.41 -12.60
C GLU A 194 -21.07 41.11 -12.96
N ASP A 195 -20.14 41.24 -12.01
CA ASP A 195 -18.73 40.99 -12.23
C ASP A 195 -18.44 39.49 -12.40
N PHE A 196 -19.39 38.63 -12.03
CA PHE A 196 -19.25 37.17 -12.07
C PHE A 196 -20.02 36.50 -13.22
N THR A 197 -20.21 37.21 -14.30
CA THR A 197 -20.94 36.69 -15.50
C THR A 197 -20.30 35.41 -16.07
N LYS A 198 -18.98 35.25 -15.99
CA LYS A 198 -18.27 34.04 -16.42
C LYS A 198 -18.66 32.84 -15.58
N VAL A 199 -18.77 33.01 -14.26
CA VAL A 199 -19.17 31.94 -13.29
C VAL A 199 -20.61 31.52 -13.61
N ASN A 200 -21.52 32.47 -13.83
CA ASN A 200 -22.89 32.15 -14.18
C ASN A 200 -23.00 31.39 -15.51
N LYS A 201 -22.12 31.65 -16.49
CA LYS A 201 -22.05 30.86 -17.73
C LYS A 201 -21.60 29.42 -17.46
N ILE A 202 -20.66 29.23 -16.57
CA ILE A 202 -20.19 27.88 -16.14
C ILE A 202 -21.34 27.12 -15.45
N PHE A 203 -22.05 27.76 -14.53
CA PHE A 203 -23.20 27.16 -13.85
C PHE A 203 -24.27 26.70 -14.82
N LYS A 204 -24.61 27.55 -15.83
CA LYS A 204 -25.55 27.17 -16.88
C LYS A 204 -25.09 25.99 -17.71
N LYS A 205 -23.79 25.87 -18.00
CA LYS A 205 -23.22 24.73 -18.74
C LYS A 205 -23.22 23.43 -17.93
N LEU A 206 -23.05 23.51 -16.63
CA LEU A 206 -22.99 22.34 -15.74
C LEU A 206 -24.38 21.84 -15.31
N LYS A 207 -25.41 22.71 -15.33
CA LYS A 207 -26.78 22.36 -14.93
C LYS A 207 -27.28 21.13 -15.68
N ASN A 208 -27.83 20.15 -14.93
CA ASN A 208 -28.32 18.86 -15.41
C ASN A 208 -27.25 17.91 -16.01
N LYS A 209 -25.97 18.28 -15.95
CA LYS A 209 -24.90 17.35 -16.31
C LYS A 209 -24.60 16.40 -15.16
N ILE A 210 -24.05 15.26 -15.49
CA ILE A 210 -23.53 14.32 -14.50
C ILE A 210 -22.47 15.02 -13.66
N TYR A 211 -22.52 14.82 -12.36
CA TYR A 211 -21.49 15.29 -11.43
C TYR A 211 -20.12 14.75 -11.85
N SER A 212 -19.13 15.60 -11.82
CA SER A 212 -17.73 15.22 -12.03
C SER A 212 -16.85 16.08 -11.14
N LEU A 213 -15.94 15.45 -10.41
CA LEU A 213 -14.99 16.15 -9.55
C LEU A 213 -14.06 17.09 -10.35
N GLU A 214 -13.70 16.68 -11.57
CA GLU A 214 -12.85 17.48 -12.49
C GLU A 214 -13.58 18.70 -13.09
N SER A 215 -14.89 18.77 -12.94
CA SER A 215 -15.71 19.86 -13.50
C SER A 215 -15.87 21.05 -12.54
N ILE A 216 -15.38 20.90 -11.31
CA ILE A 216 -15.44 21.90 -10.24
C ILE A 216 -14.06 22.56 -10.09
#